data_9c708f3e7ec555d87ae2be6f4e8568c2
#
_entry.id   9c708f3e7ec555d87ae2be6f4e8568c2
#
_cell.length_a   1.000
_cell.length_b   1.000
_cell.length_c   1.000
_cell.angle_alpha   90.00
_cell.angle_beta   90.00
_cell.angle_gamma   90.00
#
_symmetry.space_group_name_H-M   'P 1'
#
loop_
_entity.id
_entity.type
_entity.pdbx_description
1 polymer ?
#
loop_
_entity_poly.entity_id
_entity_poly.type
_entity_poly.pdbx_seq_one_letter_code
_entity_poly.pdbx_strand_id
1 'polypeptide(L)'
;MKHYDLIVLGTGGVGSAALYHAARRGLRCLGLDRFPPAHDRGSSHGESRLIRLSYFEHADYVPLLQRSYVLWDQLDPTLLHRSGVAYFGPSDSEIIEGVLASARQHQLAVDVLRGNAMPQFSPPDGFTALYEADAGWLPVERCVLAHLEQAAAAGAEHRWGESVVDWQATDRRVSVTTDLGRYGADALVVAGGAWSSRLLQTLELPLTVQRKHMHWFPCDDPRHQSGFFFELPHGQFYGFPAMNGRLKVAEHSGGEVVSNPLAASTAPDSVDSQRIEAFVRQHLPGVGSERLGHQTCFYTRTPDDHFIVDRYPGNDNVAFAAGLSGHGFKFAAVLGEMLVDLATGETPAFDYGFLGLSRFKR
;
A
#
# COMPACT_ATOMS: atom_id res chain seq x y z
N MET A 1 -32.90 10.62 -5.55
CA MET A 1 -31.56 10.16 -5.13
C MET A 1 -31.23 8.95 -6.00
N LYS A 2 -30.08 8.98 -6.71
CA LYS A 2 -29.63 7.83 -7.50
C LYS A 2 -29.22 6.70 -6.57
N HIS A 3 -29.58 5.47 -6.89
CA HIS A 3 -29.36 4.30 -6.05
C HIS A 3 -28.43 3.30 -6.76
N TYR A 4 -27.46 2.75 -6.00
CA TYR A 4 -26.48 1.79 -6.45
C TYR A 4 -26.58 0.51 -5.62
N ASP A 5 -25.93 -0.56 -6.08
CA ASP A 5 -25.80 -1.77 -5.29
C ASP A 5 -24.63 -1.61 -4.29
N LEU A 6 -23.58 -0.88 -4.68
CA LEU A 6 -22.41 -0.59 -3.83
C LEU A 6 -21.83 0.79 -4.11
N ILE A 7 -21.43 1.52 -3.05
CA ILE A 7 -20.63 2.74 -3.13
C ILE A 7 -19.24 2.48 -2.51
N VAL A 8 -18.20 3.05 -3.12
CA VAL A 8 -16.81 3.03 -2.61
C VAL A 8 -16.38 4.44 -2.28
N LEU A 9 -15.97 4.69 -1.02
CA LEU A 9 -15.42 5.98 -0.55
C LEU A 9 -13.89 5.94 -0.58
N GLY A 10 -13.30 6.77 -1.43
CA GLY A 10 -11.86 6.79 -1.73
C GLY A 10 -11.53 5.77 -2.82
N THR A 11 -11.02 6.25 -3.96
CA THR A 11 -10.64 5.42 -5.13
C THR A 11 -9.13 5.38 -5.34
N GLY A 12 -8.35 5.41 -4.24
CA GLY A 12 -6.92 5.14 -4.23
C GLY A 12 -6.63 3.65 -4.48
N GLY A 13 -5.48 3.14 -4.00
CA GLY A 13 -5.07 1.75 -4.26
C GLY A 13 -6.15 0.71 -3.96
N VAL A 14 -6.63 0.66 -2.71
CA VAL A 14 -7.62 -0.35 -2.28
C VAL A 14 -9.01 -0.08 -2.86
N GLY A 15 -9.45 1.18 -2.83
CA GLY A 15 -10.81 1.50 -3.28
C GLY A 15 -11.00 1.37 -4.79
N SER A 16 -9.98 1.64 -5.61
CA SER A 16 -10.03 1.36 -7.05
C SER A 16 -10.19 -0.13 -7.33
N ALA A 17 -9.48 -0.98 -6.58
CA ALA A 17 -9.60 -2.43 -6.66
C ALA A 17 -10.99 -2.91 -6.19
N ALA A 18 -11.53 -2.36 -5.08
CA ALA A 18 -12.88 -2.69 -4.65
C ALA A 18 -13.93 -2.35 -5.71
N LEU A 19 -13.82 -1.18 -6.32
CA LEU A 19 -14.72 -0.77 -7.38
C LEU A 19 -14.63 -1.69 -8.60
N TYR A 20 -13.42 -2.10 -8.97
CA TYR A 20 -13.18 -3.07 -10.04
C TYR A 20 -13.82 -4.43 -9.75
N HIS A 21 -13.60 -4.98 -8.56
CA HIS A 21 -14.19 -6.28 -8.17
C HIS A 21 -15.71 -6.22 -8.10
N ALA A 22 -16.28 -5.13 -7.58
CA ALA A 22 -17.72 -4.91 -7.54
C ALA A 22 -18.34 -4.86 -8.96
N ALA A 23 -17.75 -4.05 -9.85
CA ALA A 23 -18.24 -3.92 -11.23
C ALA A 23 -18.16 -5.24 -12.00
N ARG A 24 -17.06 -5.99 -11.84
CA ARG A 24 -16.89 -7.31 -12.47
C ARG A 24 -17.89 -8.36 -11.99
N ARG A 25 -18.47 -8.20 -10.81
CA ARG A 25 -19.58 -9.03 -10.30
C ARG A 25 -20.95 -8.58 -10.83
N GLY A 26 -20.98 -7.56 -11.70
CA GLY A 26 -22.21 -7.01 -12.28
C GLY A 26 -22.97 -6.07 -11.35
N LEU A 27 -22.37 -5.61 -10.24
CA LEU A 27 -22.99 -4.65 -9.35
C LEU A 27 -22.99 -3.25 -9.99
N ARG A 28 -24.08 -2.53 -9.85
CA ARG A 28 -24.13 -1.09 -10.15
C ARG A 28 -23.40 -0.35 -9.06
N CYS A 29 -22.18 0.11 -9.34
CA CYS A 29 -21.34 0.70 -8.31
C CYS A 29 -20.90 2.12 -8.65
N LEU A 30 -20.64 2.90 -7.59
CA LEU A 30 -20.18 4.28 -7.65
C LEU A 30 -18.90 4.44 -6.81
N GLY A 31 -17.83 4.94 -7.44
CA GLY A 31 -16.64 5.42 -6.74
C GLY A 31 -16.69 6.91 -6.49
N LEU A 32 -16.43 7.34 -5.26
CA LEU A 32 -16.37 8.74 -4.84
C LEU A 32 -14.97 9.07 -4.35
N ASP A 33 -14.37 10.11 -4.90
CA ASP A 33 -13.08 10.62 -4.43
C ASP A 33 -13.02 12.14 -4.50
N ARG A 34 -12.35 12.72 -3.50
CA ARG A 34 -12.10 14.18 -3.43
C ARG A 34 -11.15 14.65 -4.52
N PHE A 35 -10.27 13.79 -5.00
CA PHE A 35 -9.18 14.12 -5.91
C PHE A 35 -9.35 13.40 -7.25
N PRO A 36 -8.65 13.82 -8.30
CA PRO A 36 -8.64 13.10 -9.57
C PRO A 36 -8.01 11.70 -9.42
N PRO A 37 -8.21 10.80 -10.42
CA PRO A 37 -7.63 9.47 -10.37
C PRO A 37 -6.10 9.51 -10.30
N ALA A 38 -5.52 8.57 -9.56
CA ALA A 38 -4.07 8.41 -9.36
C ALA A 38 -3.36 9.70 -8.86
N HIS A 39 -4.05 10.49 -8.02
CA HIS A 39 -3.54 11.75 -7.46
C HIS A 39 -2.35 11.55 -6.52
N ASP A 40 -1.58 12.62 -6.29
CA ASP A 40 -0.39 12.68 -5.43
C ASP A 40 -0.68 13.14 -3.98
N ARG A 41 -1.95 13.17 -3.56
CA ARG A 41 -2.37 13.70 -2.26
C ARG A 41 -2.45 12.64 -1.16
N GLY A 42 -2.36 11.37 -1.50
CA GLY A 42 -2.56 10.24 -0.58
C GLY A 42 -1.30 9.40 -0.40
N SER A 43 -1.53 8.07 -0.43
CA SER A 43 -0.46 7.07 -0.24
C SER A 43 -0.15 6.28 -1.52
N SER A 44 -0.96 6.42 -2.59
CA SER A 44 -0.90 5.58 -3.79
C SER A 44 -0.36 6.35 -4.99
N HIS A 45 0.87 6.85 -4.87
CA HIS A 45 1.59 7.59 -5.92
C HIS A 45 3.11 7.49 -5.73
N GLY A 46 3.90 8.14 -6.59
CA GLY A 46 5.35 8.16 -6.54
C GLY A 46 5.99 6.99 -7.27
N GLU A 47 5.44 6.63 -8.42
CA GLU A 47 5.91 5.71 -9.44
C GLU A 47 5.85 4.22 -9.07
N SER A 48 6.34 3.81 -7.91
CA SER A 48 6.56 2.38 -7.63
C SER A 48 6.29 1.99 -6.18
N ARG A 49 5.89 0.71 -5.97
CA ARG A 49 5.80 0.05 -4.66
C ARG A 49 6.38 -1.35 -4.75
N LEU A 50 7.14 -1.75 -3.73
CA LEU A 50 7.65 -3.13 -3.65
C LEU A 50 6.50 -4.11 -3.46
N ILE A 51 6.61 -5.28 -4.10
CA ILE A 51 5.78 -6.45 -3.87
C ILE A 51 6.69 -7.65 -3.64
N ARG A 52 6.39 -8.47 -2.64
CA ARG A 52 7.19 -9.59 -2.18
C ARG A 52 6.32 -10.62 -1.47
N LEU A 53 6.69 -11.88 -1.49
CA LEU A 53 5.98 -12.97 -0.80
C LEU A 53 6.56 -13.23 0.59
N SER A 54 7.89 -13.20 0.74
CA SER A 54 8.57 -13.42 2.02
C SER A 54 8.37 -12.21 2.95
N TYR A 55 7.24 -12.24 3.67
CA TYR A 55 6.73 -11.09 4.39
C TYR A 55 7.22 -11.06 5.83
N PHE A 56 8.10 -10.11 6.17
CA PHE A 56 8.72 -10.07 7.49
C PHE A 56 7.78 -9.56 8.58
N GLU A 57 6.81 -8.74 8.27
CA GLU A 57 5.89 -8.16 9.26
C GLU A 57 4.99 -9.22 9.92
N HIS A 58 4.53 -10.22 9.17
CA HIS A 58 3.83 -11.40 9.71
C HIS A 58 3.56 -12.44 8.61
N ALA A 59 3.79 -13.72 8.93
CA ALA A 59 3.63 -14.81 7.95
C ALA A 59 2.20 -15.00 7.44
N ASP A 60 1.18 -14.65 8.24
CA ASP A 60 -0.24 -14.79 7.86
C ASP A 60 -0.65 -13.85 6.71
N TYR A 61 0.18 -12.87 6.35
CA TYR A 61 -0.03 -12.08 5.13
C TYR A 61 0.30 -12.84 3.85
N VAL A 62 1.08 -13.91 3.91
CA VAL A 62 1.57 -14.61 2.70
C VAL A 62 0.43 -15.15 1.83
N PRO A 63 -0.63 -15.80 2.36
CA PRO A 63 -1.75 -16.23 1.54
C PRO A 63 -2.46 -15.07 0.80
N LEU A 64 -2.58 -13.92 1.45
CA LEU A 64 -3.13 -12.70 0.83
C LEU A 64 -2.22 -12.18 -0.29
N LEU A 65 -0.89 -12.25 -0.10
CA LEU A 65 0.07 -11.87 -1.13
C LEU A 65 0.03 -12.81 -2.33
N GLN A 66 -0.02 -14.11 -2.09
CA GLN A 66 -0.16 -15.11 -3.17
C GLN A 66 -1.40 -14.81 -4.02
N ARG A 67 -2.54 -14.51 -3.38
CA ARG A 67 -3.75 -14.07 -4.09
C ARG A 67 -3.54 -12.75 -4.82
N SER A 68 -2.87 -11.79 -4.18
CA SER A 68 -2.59 -10.49 -4.78
C SER A 68 -1.76 -10.59 -6.06
N TYR A 69 -0.74 -11.46 -6.10
CA TYR A 69 0.04 -11.74 -7.31
C TYR A 69 -0.85 -12.24 -8.45
N VAL A 70 -1.74 -13.20 -8.17
CA VAL A 70 -2.70 -13.70 -9.16
C VAL A 70 -3.61 -12.59 -9.67
N LEU A 71 -4.12 -11.73 -8.78
CA LEU A 71 -5.03 -10.65 -9.14
C LEU A 71 -4.35 -9.55 -9.96
N TRP A 72 -3.09 -9.21 -9.66
CA TRP A 72 -2.32 -8.27 -10.46
C TRP A 72 -2.06 -8.79 -11.87
N ASP A 73 -1.66 -10.06 -12.01
CA ASP A 73 -1.47 -10.69 -13.33
C ASP A 73 -2.79 -10.80 -14.12
N GLN A 74 -3.92 -11.01 -13.44
CA GLN A 74 -5.25 -11.04 -14.09
C GLN A 74 -5.75 -9.67 -14.51
N LEU A 75 -5.41 -8.62 -13.77
CA LEU A 75 -5.80 -7.25 -14.12
C LEU A 75 -5.08 -6.78 -15.38
N ASP A 76 -3.76 -6.88 -15.38
CA ASP A 76 -2.88 -6.57 -16.50
C ASP A 76 -1.50 -7.18 -16.23
N PRO A 77 -1.06 -8.20 -16.98
CA PRO A 77 0.20 -8.90 -16.72
C PRO A 77 1.46 -8.03 -16.87
N THR A 78 1.32 -6.80 -17.35
CA THR A 78 2.43 -5.83 -17.44
C THR A 78 2.64 -5.02 -16.17
N LEU A 79 1.74 -5.11 -15.18
CA LEU A 79 1.83 -4.33 -13.94
C LEU A 79 2.81 -4.92 -12.92
N LEU A 80 2.91 -6.23 -12.85
CA LEU A 80 3.80 -6.88 -11.89
C LEU A 80 5.18 -7.13 -12.51
N HIS A 81 6.14 -6.26 -12.16
CA HIS A 81 7.54 -6.39 -12.59
C HIS A 81 8.32 -7.26 -11.61
N ARG A 82 8.58 -8.51 -11.97
CA ARG A 82 9.40 -9.46 -11.18
C ARG A 82 10.88 -9.16 -11.41
N SER A 83 11.45 -8.31 -10.58
CA SER A 83 12.85 -7.86 -10.66
C SER A 83 13.72 -8.35 -9.50
N GLY A 84 13.11 -9.11 -8.59
CA GLY A 84 13.71 -9.50 -7.33
C GLY A 84 13.79 -8.37 -6.30
N VAL A 85 13.95 -8.78 -5.04
CA VAL A 85 14.25 -7.88 -3.91
C VAL A 85 15.37 -8.49 -3.07
N ALA A 86 16.38 -7.67 -2.77
CA ALA A 86 17.44 -8.03 -1.84
C ALA A 86 17.17 -7.43 -0.45
N TYR A 87 17.46 -8.19 0.60
CA TYR A 87 17.31 -7.77 2.00
C TYR A 87 18.66 -7.81 2.68
N PHE A 88 18.99 -6.79 3.44
CA PHE A 88 20.24 -6.65 4.17
C PHE A 88 19.98 -6.23 5.61
N GLY A 89 20.53 -6.98 6.56
CA GLY A 89 20.40 -6.68 7.99
C GLY A 89 21.25 -7.59 8.85
N PRO A 90 21.42 -7.30 10.15
CA PRO A 90 21.92 -8.25 11.12
C PRO A 90 21.14 -9.57 11.07
N SER A 91 21.79 -10.70 11.36
CA SER A 91 21.16 -12.02 11.27
C SER A 91 19.97 -12.21 12.21
N ASP A 92 19.93 -11.45 13.30
CA ASP A 92 18.89 -11.40 14.33
C ASP A 92 17.95 -10.20 14.19
N SER A 93 17.96 -9.54 13.05
CA SER A 93 17.09 -8.40 12.79
C SER A 93 15.68 -8.83 12.40
N GLU A 94 14.71 -7.95 12.64
CA GLU A 94 13.29 -8.18 12.34
C GLU A 94 13.07 -8.59 10.88
N ILE A 95 13.74 -7.89 9.96
CA ILE A 95 13.60 -8.16 8.52
C ILE A 95 14.17 -9.52 8.17
N ILE A 96 15.38 -9.84 8.59
CA ILE A 96 16.03 -11.10 8.22
C ILE A 96 15.32 -12.30 8.84
N GLU A 97 15.01 -12.24 10.15
CA GLU A 97 14.28 -13.32 10.83
C GLU A 97 12.87 -13.49 10.25
N GLY A 98 12.14 -12.40 10.03
CA GLY A 98 10.77 -12.44 9.50
C GLY A 98 10.69 -12.98 8.07
N VAL A 99 11.62 -12.56 7.18
CA VAL A 99 11.74 -13.11 5.82
C VAL A 99 11.98 -14.61 5.86
N LEU A 100 12.94 -15.07 6.68
CA LEU A 100 13.27 -16.50 6.80
C LEU A 100 12.15 -17.31 7.46
N ALA A 101 11.41 -16.73 8.43
CA ALA A 101 10.27 -17.37 9.06
C ALA A 101 9.12 -17.56 8.06
N SER A 102 8.73 -16.53 7.36
CA SER A 102 7.69 -16.59 6.31
C SER A 102 8.08 -17.56 5.19
N ALA A 103 9.35 -17.51 4.76
CA ALA A 103 9.85 -18.42 3.73
C ALA A 103 9.76 -19.88 4.16
N ARG A 104 10.15 -20.21 5.39
CA ARG A 104 10.02 -21.57 5.94
C ARG A 104 8.57 -22.01 6.07
N GLN A 105 7.71 -21.17 6.65
CA GLN A 105 6.31 -21.51 6.90
C GLN A 105 5.53 -21.78 5.60
N HIS A 106 5.79 -20.98 4.57
CA HIS A 106 5.05 -21.04 3.30
C HIS A 106 5.85 -21.61 2.13
N GLN A 107 7.03 -22.22 2.41
CA GLN A 107 7.88 -22.88 1.40
C GLN A 107 8.24 -21.94 0.23
N LEU A 108 8.56 -20.67 0.54
CA LEU A 108 8.95 -19.68 -0.45
C LEU A 108 10.45 -19.82 -0.77
N ALA A 109 10.79 -19.57 -2.03
CA ALA A 109 12.19 -19.55 -2.49
C ALA A 109 12.85 -18.22 -2.08
N VAL A 110 13.79 -18.30 -1.13
CA VAL A 110 14.63 -17.17 -0.71
C VAL A 110 16.07 -17.68 -0.62
N ASP A 111 16.96 -17.02 -1.36
CA ASP A 111 18.37 -17.34 -1.38
C ASP A 111 19.13 -16.60 -0.28
N VAL A 112 20.02 -17.30 0.42
CA VAL A 112 21.00 -16.67 1.30
C VAL A 112 22.24 -16.34 0.48
N LEU A 113 22.50 -15.06 0.27
CA LEU A 113 23.61 -14.58 -0.53
C LEU A 113 24.93 -14.68 0.26
N ARG A 114 26.03 -14.97 -0.45
CA ARG A 114 27.36 -15.08 0.15
C ARG A 114 28.35 -14.17 -0.56
N GLY A 115 29.29 -13.63 0.22
CA GLY A 115 30.34 -12.75 -0.30
C GLY A 115 29.75 -11.52 -1.00
N ASN A 116 30.38 -11.10 -2.10
CA ASN A 116 29.96 -9.93 -2.87
C ASN A 116 29.05 -10.34 -4.05
N ALA A 117 27.98 -11.10 -3.77
CA ALA A 117 27.07 -11.59 -4.80
C ALA A 117 26.28 -10.45 -5.51
N MET A 118 26.10 -9.32 -4.84
CA MET A 118 25.42 -8.13 -5.37
C MET A 118 26.28 -6.88 -5.17
N PRO A 119 27.32 -6.66 -6.01
CA PRO A 119 28.29 -5.59 -5.82
C PRO A 119 27.76 -4.17 -6.00
N GLN A 120 26.52 -4.01 -6.46
CA GLN A 120 25.79 -2.73 -6.47
C GLN A 120 25.28 -2.31 -5.09
N PHE A 121 25.38 -3.18 -4.08
CA PHE A 121 25.04 -2.90 -2.70
C PHE A 121 26.28 -3.05 -1.80
N SER A 122 26.41 -2.17 -0.83
CA SER A 122 27.50 -2.16 0.16
C SER A 122 26.93 -2.26 1.57
N PRO A 123 26.44 -3.44 2.00
CA PRO A 123 25.98 -3.62 3.37
C PRO A 123 27.16 -3.54 4.35
N PRO A 124 26.94 -3.16 5.63
CA PRO A 124 27.93 -3.24 6.66
C PRO A 124 28.48 -4.68 6.83
N ASP A 125 29.73 -4.78 7.33
CA ASP A 125 30.35 -6.08 7.62
C ASP A 125 29.50 -6.88 8.61
N GLY A 126 29.39 -8.18 8.36
CA GLY A 126 28.63 -9.10 9.21
C GLY A 126 27.11 -9.13 8.95
N PHE A 127 26.61 -8.33 8.00
CA PHE A 127 25.19 -8.41 7.62
C PHE A 127 24.89 -9.69 6.86
N THR A 128 23.70 -10.21 7.13
CA THR A 128 23.06 -11.25 6.31
C THR A 128 22.42 -10.60 5.09
N ALA A 129 22.60 -11.21 3.94
CA ALA A 129 21.95 -10.81 2.70
C ALA A 129 21.04 -11.93 2.19
N LEU A 130 19.77 -11.60 1.90
CA LEU A 130 18.79 -12.51 1.33
C LEU A 130 18.32 -11.98 -0.01
N TYR A 131 17.85 -12.87 -0.89
CA TYR A 131 17.28 -12.49 -2.18
C TYR A 131 16.05 -13.32 -2.48
N GLU A 132 14.97 -12.64 -2.85
CA GLU A 132 13.72 -13.23 -3.33
C GLU A 132 13.53 -12.88 -4.79
N ALA A 133 13.72 -13.86 -5.68
CA ALA A 133 13.67 -13.64 -7.13
C ALA A 133 12.25 -13.32 -7.64
N ASP A 134 11.22 -13.90 -7.03
CA ASP A 134 9.81 -13.68 -7.40
C ASP A 134 9.24 -12.36 -6.89
N ALA A 135 9.98 -11.66 -6.02
CA ALA A 135 9.63 -10.30 -5.60
C ALA A 135 9.87 -9.28 -6.72
N GLY A 136 9.38 -8.07 -6.50
CA GLY A 136 9.56 -7.01 -7.49
C GLY A 136 8.83 -5.72 -7.13
N TRP A 137 8.22 -5.09 -8.13
CA TRP A 137 7.54 -3.82 -7.93
C TRP A 137 6.31 -3.64 -8.83
N LEU A 138 5.46 -2.71 -8.45
CA LEU A 138 4.22 -2.32 -9.13
C LEU A 138 4.29 -0.83 -9.48
N PRO A 139 3.94 -0.40 -10.72
CA PRO A 139 3.77 0.99 -11.12
C PRO A 139 2.47 1.54 -10.53
N VAL A 140 2.58 2.27 -9.42
CA VAL A 140 1.46 2.60 -8.53
C VAL A 140 0.30 3.28 -9.23
N GLU A 141 0.57 4.38 -9.93
CA GLU A 141 -0.45 5.16 -10.62
C GLU A 141 -1.11 4.36 -11.73
N ARG A 142 -0.32 3.57 -12.48
CA ARG A 142 -0.85 2.70 -13.54
C ARG A 142 -1.74 1.59 -12.97
N CYS A 143 -1.38 1.03 -11.81
CA CYS A 143 -2.21 0.03 -11.12
C CYS A 143 -3.58 0.61 -10.73
N VAL A 144 -3.60 1.81 -10.15
CA VAL A 144 -4.86 2.50 -9.80
C VAL A 144 -5.69 2.78 -11.05
N LEU A 145 -5.06 3.32 -12.09
CA LEU A 145 -5.74 3.61 -13.36
C LEU A 145 -6.27 2.34 -14.03
N ALA A 146 -5.52 1.25 -14.04
CA ALA A 146 -5.97 -0.03 -14.61
C ALA A 146 -7.23 -0.55 -13.92
N HIS A 147 -7.29 -0.52 -12.59
CA HIS A 147 -8.51 -0.88 -11.85
C HIS A 147 -9.69 0.01 -12.25
N LEU A 148 -9.49 1.34 -12.29
CA LEU A 148 -10.56 2.30 -12.60
C LEU A 148 -11.04 2.18 -14.05
N GLU A 149 -10.13 1.98 -15.01
CA GLU A 149 -10.44 1.76 -16.44
C GLU A 149 -11.26 0.49 -16.62
N GLN A 150 -10.84 -0.62 -15.99
CA GLN A 150 -11.56 -1.89 -16.06
C GLN A 150 -12.91 -1.83 -15.31
N ALA A 151 -12.98 -1.12 -14.19
CA ALA A 151 -14.24 -0.89 -13.48
C ALA A 151 -15.23 -0.10 -14.35
N ALA A 152 -14.77 0.97 -15.00
CA ALA A 152 -15.58 1.77 -15.91
C ALA A 152 -16.05 0.97 -17.12
N ALA A 153 -15.17 0.14 -17.73
CA ALA A 153 -15.52 -0.76 -18.81
C ALA A 153 -16.60 -1.79 -18.41
N ALA A 154 -16.63 -2.17 -17.12
CA ALA A 154 -17.67 -3.04 -16.55
C ALA A 154 -18.91 -2.28 -16.04
N GLY A 155 -19.02 -0.95 -16.29
CA GLY A 155 -20.20 -0.14 -15.99
C GLY A 155 -20.16 0.61 -14.65
N ALA A 156 -19.04 0.64 -13.92
CA ALA A 156 -18.90 1.47 -12.73
C ALA A 156 -18.96 2.97 -13.07
N GLU A 157 -19.59 3.72 -12.19
CA GLU A 157 -19.55 5.18 -12.25
C GLU A 157 -18.51 5.76 -11.30
N HIS A 158 -17.97 6.91 -11.67
CA HIS A 158 -16.97 7.64 -10.88
C HIS A 158 -17.39 9.09 -10.70
N ARG A 159 -17.10 9.65 -9.52
CA ARG A 159 -17.20 11.07 -9.20
C ARG A 159 -15.89 11.50 -8.54
N TRP A 160 -15.10 12.26 -9.28
CA TRP A 160 -13.86 12.87 -8.79
C TRP A 160 -14.05 14.35 -8.53
N GLY A 161 -13.29 14.91 -7.60
CA GLY A 161 -13.46 16.27 -7.14
C GLY A 161 -14.68 16.44 -6.25
N GLU A 162 -15.21 15.34 -5.70
CA GLU A 162 -16.42 15.32 -4.88
C GLU A 162 -16.09 14.77 -3.48
N SER A 163 -16.25 15.66 -2.48
CA SER A 163 -15.87 15.33 -1.10
C SER A 163 -17.02 14.73 -0.32
N VAL A 164 -16.81 13.56 0.25
CA VAL A 164 -17.76 12.97 1.20
C VAL A 164 -17.78 13.79 2.48
N VAL A 165 -18.96 14.26 2.85
CA VAL A 165 -19.23 15.04 4.06
C VAL A 165 -19.65 14.10 5.19
N ASP A 166 -20.60 13.19 4.91
CA ASP A 166 -21.16 12.26 5.88
C ASP A 166 -21.71 11.02 5.18
N TRP A 167 -21.84 9.94 5.92
CA TRP A 167 -22.54 8.74 5.49
C TRP A 167 -23.28 8.10 6.67
N GLN A 168 -24.37 7.42 6.37
CA GLN A 168 -25.22 6.73 7.33
C GLN A 168 -25.61 5.38 6.75
N ALA A 169 -25.67 4.36 7.60
CA ALA A 169 -26.10 3.03 7.21
C ALA A 169 -27.14 2.47 8.16
N THR A 170 -27.97 1.63 7.62
CA THR A 170 -28.85 0.67 8.33
C THR A 170 -28.55 -0.71 7.74
N ASP A 171 -29.11 -1.76 8.30
CA ASP A 171 -28.89 -3.15 7.84
C ASP A 171 -29.20 -3.40 6.36
N ARG A 172 -29.88 -2.48 5.69
CA ARG A 172 -30.34 -2.65 4.30
C ARG A 172 -30.05 -1.48 3.38
N ARG A 173 -29.57 -0.35 3.89
CA ARG A 173 -29.38 0.86 3.07
C ARG A 173 -28.26 1.72 3.59
N VAL A 174 -27.55 2.29 2.64
CA VAL A 174 -26.54 3.31 2.88
C VAL A 174 -26.96 4.62 2.22
N SER A 175 -26.73 5.72 2.90
CA SER A 175 -26.86 7.09 2.36
C SER A 175 -25.51 7.79 2.49
N VAL A 176 -24.98 8.29 1.38
CA VAL A 176 -23.74 9.08 1.33
C VAL A 176 -24.10 10.52 0.95
N THR A 177 -23.68 11.48 1.75
CA THR A 177 -23.81 12.90 1.49
C THR A 177 -22.44 13.48 1.13
N THR A 178 -22.37 14.16 0.01
CA THR A 178 -21.18 14.87 -0.47
C THR A 178 -21.42 16.36 -0.49
N ASP A 179 -20.40 17.13 -0.82
CA ASP A 179 -20.53 18.59 -1.07
C ASP A 179 -21.33 18.93 -2.34
N LEU A 180 -21.56 17.96 -3.24
CA LEU A 180 -22.27 18.16 -4.50
C LEU A 180 -23.62 17.43 -4.58
N GLY A 181 -23.91 16.47 -3.66
CA GLY A 181 -25.15 15.72 -3.75
C GLY A 181 -25.35 14.62 -2.71
N ARG A 182 -26.35 13.78 -2.96
CA ARG A 182 -26.66 12.61 -2.12
C ARG A 182 -26.86 11.36 -2.97
N TYR A 183 -26.32 10.26 -2.50
CA TYR A 183 -26.37 8.95 -3.14
C TYR A 183 -26.90 7.90 -2.17
N GLY A 184 -27.63 6.90 -2.67
CA GLY A 184 -28.06 5.74 -1.92
C GLY A 184 -27.41 4.47 -2.44
N ALA A 185 -27.19 3.51 -1.55
CA ALA A 185 -26.73 2.18 -1.94
C ALA A 185 -27.25 1.11 -0.98
N ASP A 186 -27.11 -0.16 -1.38
CA ASP A 186 -27.35 -1.31 -0.51
C ASP A 186 -26.13 -1.62 0.36
N ALA A 187 -24.90 -1.39 -0.17
CA ALA A 187 -23.64 -1.65 0.51
C ALA A 187 -22.62 -0.50 0.36
N LEU A 188 -21.64 -0.46 1.28
CA LEU A 188 -20.60 0.56 1.34
C LEU A 188 -19.23 -0.06 1.58
N VAL A 189 -18.25 0.39 0.83
CA VAL A 189 -16.82 0.18 1.11
C VAL A 189 -16.16 1.50 1.47
N VAL A 190 -15.46 1.56 2.60
CA VAL A 190 -14.68 2.73 3.03
C VAL A 190 -13.19 2.44 2.92
N ALA A 191 -12.50 3.12 2.00
CA ALA A 191 -11.07 3.00 1.72
C ALA A 191 -10.38 4.38 1.73
N GLY A 192 -10.59 5.13 2.81
CA GLY A 192 -10.26 6.55 2.93
C GLY A 192 -8.78 6.90 3.11
N GLY A 193 -7.86 5.90 3.17
CA GLY A 193 -6.42 6.12 3.35
C GLY A 193 -6.11 7.02 4.54
N ALA A 194 -5.39 8.12 4.33
CA ALA A 194 -5.03 9.09 5.37
C ALA A 194 -6.25 9.83 5.98
N TRP A 195 -7.41 9.73 5.37
CA TRP A 195 -8.68 10.34 5.87
C TRP A 195 -9.60 9.35 6.56
N SER A 196 -9.16 8.10 6.80
CA SER A 196 -9.97 7.04 7.43
C SER A 196 -10.48 7.44 8.81
N SER A 197 -9.68 8.11 9.65
CA SER A 197 -10.13 8.58 10.97
C SER A 197 -11.35 9.52 10.89
N ARG A 198 -11.46 10.31 9.82
CA ARG A 198 -12.62 11.19 9.62
C ARG A 198 -13.85 10.42 9.11
N LEU A 199 -13.65 9.53 8.14
CA LEU A 199 -14.75 8.76 7.55
C LEU A 199 -15.31 7.70 8.51
N LEU A 200 -14.51 7.25 9.47
CA LEU A 200 -14.80 6.22 10.46
C LEU A 200 -14.72 6.77 11.89
N GLN A 201 -15.06 8.05 12.08
CA GLN A 201 -14.84 8.78 13.34
C GLN A 201 -15.49 8.13 14.55
N THR A 202 -16.66 7.50 14.38
CA THR A 202 -17.38 6.83 15.47
C THR A 202 -16.68 5.56 15.98
N LEU A 203 -15.73 5.01 15.23
CA LEU A 203 -14.95 3.84 15.64
C LEU A 203 -13.73 4.21 16.48
N GLU A 204 -13.36 5.51 16.54
CA GLU A 204 -12.19 6.00 17.28
C GLU A 204 -10.92 5.17 17.04
N LEU A 205 -10.70 4.81 15.74
CA LEU A 205 -9.59 3.95 15.37
C LEU A 205 -8.24 4.56 15.81
N PRO A 206 -7.33 3.75 16.38
CA PRO A 206 -6.03 4.23 16.88
C PRO A 206 -5.05 4.47 15.71
N LEU A 207 -5.37 5.40 14.83
CA LEU A 207 -4.61 5.70 13.62
C LEU A 207 -3.73 6.92 13.81
N THR A 208 -2.48 6.79 13.36
CA THR A 208 -1.53 7.90 13.27
C THR A 208 -1.14 8.10 11.81
N VAL A 209 -1.36 9.30 11.29
CA VAL A 209 -0.92 9.65 9.94
C VAL A 209 0.49 10.25 10.01
N GLN A 210 1.40 9.70 9.21
CA GLN A 210 2.79 10.16 9.11
C GLN A 210 3.10 10.59 7.67
N ARG A 211 3.77 11.74 7.53
CA ARG A 211 4.34 12.18 6.26
C ARG A 211 5.65 11.45 6.02
N LYS A 212 5.83 10.90 4.82
CA LYS A 212 7.00 10.18 4.35
C LYS A 212 7.56 10.85 3.12
N HIS A 213 8.85 10.68 2.89
CA HIS A 213 9.59 11.28 1.79
C HIS A 213 10.12 10.21 0.84
N MET A 214 10.07 10.49 -0.45
CA MET A 214 10.62 9.67 -1.52
C MET A 214 11.59 10.52 -2.33
N HIS A 215 12.75 9.99 -2.63
CA HIS A 215 13.84 10.70 -3.31
C HIS A 215 14.29 9.93 -4.54
N TRP A 216 14.69 10.64 -5.58
CA TRP A 216 15.25 10.07 -6.81
C TRP A 216 16.67 10.56 -7.01
N PHE A 217 17.56 9.65 -7.37
CA PHE A 217 18.96 9.89 -7.63
C PHE A 217 19.36 9.37 -9.01
N PRO A 218 20.36 9.98 -9.71
CA PRO A 218 20.82 9.49 -11.01
C PRO A 218 21.42 8.09 -10.85
N CYS A 219 21.03 7.17 -11.73
CA CYS A 219 21.57 5.83 -11.75
C CYS A 219 21.46 5.23 -13.16
N ASP A 220 22.58 5.12 -13.84
CA ASP A 220 22.72 4.44 -15.14
C ASP A 220 23.46 3.10 -15.00
N ASP A 221 23.82 2.69 -13.78
CA ASP A 221 24.50 1.43 -13.51
C ASP A 221 23.54 0.24 -13.74
N PRO A 222 23.80 -0.61 -14.77
CA PRO A 222 22.91 -1.70 -15.15
C PRO A 222 22.81 -2.81 -14.08
N ARG A 223 23.61 -2.78 -13.02
CA ARG A 223 23.52 -3.73 -11.90
C ARG A 223 22.34 -3.45 -10.98
N HIS A 224 21.86 -2.20 -10.90
CA HIS A 224 20.69 -1.83 -10.07
C HIS A 224 19.36 -2.23 -10.72
N GLN A 225 19.14 -3.52 -10.91
CA GLN A 225 17.92 -4.07 -11.53
C GLN A 225 16.93 -4.68 -10.54
N SER A 226 17.27 -4.78 -9.25
CA SER A 226 16.39 -5.31 -8.20
C SER A 226 15.95 -4.24 -7.23
N GLY A 227 14.82 -4.46 -6.56
CA GLY A 227 14.48 -3.73 -5.34
C GLY A 227 15.41 -4.13 -4.18
N PHE A 228 15.43 -3.33 -3.14
CA PHE A 228 16.19 -3.63 -1.94
C PHE A 228 15.53 -3.12 -0.67
N PHE A 229 15.94 -3.73 0.45
CA PHE A 229 15.55 -3.33 1.79
C PHE A 229 16.76 -3.49 2.74
N PHE A 230 17.10 -2.44 3.48
CA PHE A 230 18.19 -2.43 4.46
C PHE A 230 17.63 -2.15 5.85
N GLU A 231 17.99 -2.97 6.83
CA GLU A 231 17.79 -2.68 8.24
C GLU A 231 19.11 -2.28 8.87
N LEU A 232 19.27 -0.98 9.09
CA LEU A 232 20.45 -0.39 9.71
C LEU A 232 20.11 0.00 11.16
N PRO A 233 21.11 0.13 12.07
CA PRO A 233 20.88 0.53 13.46
C PRO A 233 20.13 1.86 13.63
N HIS A 234 20.15 2.70 12.61
CA HIS A 234 19.54 4.02 12.62
C HIS A 234 18.31 4.15 11.75
N GLY A 235 17.81 3.07 11.14
CA GLY A 235 16.58 3.08 10.36
C GLY A 235 16.51 2.02 9.27
N GLN A 236 15.33 1.90 8.69
CA GLN A 236 15.02 0.96 7.62
C GLN A 236 14.90 1.72 6.30
N PHE A 237 15.72 1.36 5.31
CA PHE A 237 15.77 2.02 4.01
C PHE A 237 15.40 1.04 2.90
N TYR A 238 14.69 1.52 1.92
CA TYR A 238 14.30 0.70 0.78
C TYR A 238 14.40 1.48 -0.54
N GLY A 239 14.50 0.76 -1.62
CA GLY A 239 14.50 1.36 -2.94
C GLY A 239 14.11 0.36 -4.03
N PHE A 240 14.20 0.83 -5.24
CA PHE A 240 13.67 0.18 -6.43
C PHE A 240 14.77 -0.02 -7.46
N PRO A 241 14.54 -0.84 -8.50
CA PRO A 241 15.44 -0.87 -9.64
C PRO A 241 15.65 0.53 -10.23
N ALA A 242 16.81 0.77 -10.83
CA ALA A 242 17.01 1.96 -11.63
C ALA A 242 16.09 1.93 -12.85
N MET A 243 15.35 3.01 -13.04
CA MET A 243 14.40 3.17 -14.14
C MET A 243 14.58 4.54 -14.79
N ASN A 244 14.70 4.58 -16.11
CA ASN A 244 14.84 5.84 -16.86
C ASN A 244 16.00 6.73 -16.34
N GLY A 245 17.17 6.13 -16.05
CA GLY A 245 18.35 6.85 -15.57
C GLY A 245 18.29 7.31 -14.12
N ARG A 246 17.33 6.82 -13.34
CA ARG A 246 17.19 7.21 -11.92
C ARG A 246 16.73 6.06 -11.03
N LEU A 247 17.11 6.13 -9.77
CA LEU A 247 16.77 5.15 -8.74
C LEU A 247 16.03 5.86 -7.60
N LYS A 248 14.89 5.29 -7.18
CA LYS A 248 14.11 5.81 -6.06
C LYS A 248 14.52 5.15 -4.75
N VAL A 249 14.71 5.99 -3.71
CA VAL A 249 15.04 5.58 -2.34
C VAL A 249 14.11 6.27 -1.36
N ALA A 250 13.77 5.59 -0.26
CA ALA A 250 13.03 6.17 0.86
C ALA A 250 13.41 5.48 2.18
N GLU A 251 13.16 6.17 3.29
CA GLU A 251 13.23 5.57 4.62
C GLU A 251 11.84 5.06 5.04
N HIS A 252 11.78 3.79 5.46
CA HIS A 252 10.54 3.17 5.95
C HIS A 252 10.24 3.57 7.40
N SER A 253 11.27 3.60 8.25
CA SER A 253 11.18 4.03 9.65
C SER A 253 10.96 5.54 9.79
N GLY A 254 10.56 6.00 10.98
CA GLY A 254 10.34 7.42 11.26
C GLY A 254 9.18 8.04 10.48
N GLY A 255 9.26 9.35 10.29
CA GLY A 255 8.25 10.17 9.63
C GLY A 255 7.60 11.18 10.58
N GLU A 256 7.16 12.30 10.05
CA GLU A 256 6.50 13.36 10.81
C GLU A 256 5.00 13.06 10.98
N VAL A 257 4.50 13.13 12.21
CA VAL A 257 3.07 12.98 12.50
C VAL A 257 2.30 14.18 11.97
N VAL A 258 1.22 13.91 11.24
CA VAL A 258 0.37 14.91 10.58
C VAL A 258 -1.04 14.82 11.10
N SER A 259 -1.53 15.89 11.70
CA SER A 259 -2.92 15.98 12.20
C SER A 259 -3.93 16.24 11.08
N ASN A 260 -3.54 16.95 10.03
CA ASN A 260 -4.39 17.24 8.87
C ASN A 260 -3.65 16.97 7.55
N PRO A 261 -3.93 15.86 6.86
CA PRO A 261 -3.27 15.55 5.59
C PRO A 261 -3.46 16.60 4.50
N LEU A 262 -4.57 17.35 4.52
CA LEU A 262 -4.83 18.41 3.52
C LEU A 262 -3.91 19.62 3.68
N ALA A 263 -3.41 19.86 4.89
CA ALA A 263 -2.53 20.97 5.20
C ALA A 263 -1.05 20.58 5.31
N ALA A 264 -0.74 19.30 5.09
CA ALA A 264 0.63 18.78 5.19
C ALA A 264 1.53 19.42 4.12
N SER A 265 2.73 19.82 4.54
CA SER A 265 3.74 20.37 3.63
C SER A 265 4.20 19.30 2.64
N THR A 266 4.41 19.68 1.39
CA THR A 266 5.06 18.84 0.36
C THR A 266 6.54 19.18 0.21
N ALA A 267 7.06 20.15 0.98
CA ALA A 267 8.48 20.52 0.94
C ALA A 267 9.38 19.38 1.47
N PRO A 268 10.61 19.27 0.95
CA PRO A 268 11.60 18.35 1.49
C PRO A 268 11.88 18.65 2.98
N ASP A 269 12.05 17.61 3.76
CA ASP A 269 12.61 17.68 5.10
C ASP A 269 14.15 17.60 5.01
N SER A 270 14.87 18.48 5.72
CA SER A 270 16.33 18.54 5.64
C SER A 270 16.99 17.38 6.37
N VAL A 271 16.42 16.89 7.46
CA VAL A 271 16.97 15.77 8.23
C VAL A 271 16.77 14.48 7.45
N ASP A 272 15.57 14.24 6.95
CA ASP A 272 15.28 13.09 6.08
C ASP A 272 16.19 13.09 4.84
N SER A 273 16.32 14.24 4.17
CA SER A 273 17.18 14.38 2.99
C SER A 273 18.63 14.00 3.28
N GLN A 274 19.21 14.49 4.38
CA GLN A 274 20.59 14.18 4.78
C GLN A 274 20.77 12.68 5.08
N ARG A 275 19.80 12.06 5.73
CA ARG A 275 19.81 10.62 6.04
C ARG A 275 19.79 9.77 4.76
N ILE A 276 18.93 10.11 3.81
CA ILE A 276 18.83 9.42 2.52
C ILE A 276 20.10 9.62 1.68
N GLU A 277 20.63 10.84 1.61
CA GLU A 277 21.89 11.12 0.89
C GLU A 277 23.09 10.38 1.51
N ALA A 278 23.14 10.27 2.84
CA ALA A 278 24.15 9.47 3.53
C ALA A 278 24.01 7.98 3.20
N PHE A 279 22.79 7.46 3.23
CA PHE A 279 22.50 6.08 2.87
C PHE A 279 22.92 5.76 1.42
N VAL A 280 22.53 6.59 0.45
CA VAL A 280 22.89 6.42 -0.96
C VAL A 280 24.40 6.35 -1.13
N ARG A 281 25.12 7.33 -0.55
CA ARG A 281 26.58 7.41 -0.65
C ARG A 281 27.31 6.22 -0.04
N GLN A 282 26.79 5.68 1.06
CA GLN A 282 27.44 4.59 1.80
C GLN A 282 27.09 3.20 1.26
N HIS A 283 25.85 3.01 0.80
CA HIS A 283 25.31 1.68 0.57
C HIS A 283 24.93 1.38 -0.88
N LEU A 284 24.92 2.38 -1.78
CA LEU A 284 24.51 2.21 -3.18
C LEU A 284 25.62 2.63 -4.17
N PRO A 285 26.68 1.83 -4.31
CA PRO A 285 27.73 2.08 -5.30
C PRO A 285 27.13 2.24 -6.72
N GLY A 286 27.57 3.25 -7.45
CA GLY A 286 27.11 3.53 -8.81
C GLY A 286 25.87 4.43 -8.90
N VAL A 287 25.28 4.79 -7.77
CA VAL A 287 24.21 5.80 -7.70
C VAL A 287 24.82 7.19 -7.47
N GLY A 288 24.39 8.17 -8.26
CA GLY A 288 24.83 9.56 -8.12
C GLY A 288 24.37 10.19 -6.81
N SER A 289 25.09 11.20 -6.33
CA SER A 289 24.80 11.85 -5.05
C SER A 289 23.85 13.04 -5.14
N GLU A 290 23.61 13.56 -6.34
CA GLU A 290 22.71 14.69 -6.57
C GLU A 290 21.25 14.23 -6.63
N ARG A 291 20.39 14.80 -5.78
CA ARG A 291 18.97 14.48 -5.78
C ARG A 291 18.27 15.10 -6.99
N LEU A 292 17.68 14.28 -7.85
CA LEU A 292 16.93 14.69 -9.04
C LEU A 292 15.47 15.08 -8.75
N GLY A 293 14.88 14.52 -7.69
CA GLY A 293 13.47 14.73 -7.37
C GLY A 293 13.10 14.36 -5.95
N HIS A 294 11.96 14.85 -5.51
CA HIS A 294 11.38 14.58 -4.21
C HIS A 294 9.87 14.60 -4.28
N GLN A 295 9.23 13.70 -3.56
CA GLN A 295 7.78 13.71 -3.31
C GLN A 295 7.50 13.26 -1.88
N THR A 296 6.32 13.64 -1.37
CA THR A 296 5.84 13.16 -0.06
C THR A 296 4.65 12.23 -0.25
N CYS A 297 4.48 11.27 0.65
CA CYS A 297 3.27 10.47 0.75
C CYS A 297 2.88 10.26 2.22
N PHE A 298 1.77 9.58 2.47
CA PHE A 298 1.33 9.29 3.83
C PHE A 298 1.39 7.81 4.16
N TYR A 299 1.86 7.50 5.38
CA TYR A 299 1.58 6.26 6.06
C TYR A 299 0.46 6.52 7.07
N THR A 300 -0.55 5.68 7.09
CA THR A 300 -1.57 5.66 8.14
C THR A 300 -1.32 4.42 8.97
N ARG A 301 -0.73 4.61 10.15
CA ARG A 301 -0.25 3.53 11.01
C ARG A 301 -1.26 3.18 12.09
N THR A 302 -1.31 1.91 12.41
CA THR A 302 -1.90 1.33 13.62
C THR A 302 -0.80 1.15 14.68
N PRO A 303 -1.13 0.93 15.97
CA PRO A 303 -0.12 0.71 17.01
C PRO A 303 0.74 -0.55 16.82
N ASP A 304 0.20 -1.56 16.15
CA ASP A 304 0.83 -2.86 15.89
C ASP A 304 1.28 -3.03 14.43
N ASP A 305 1.18 -1.98 13.64
CA ASP A 305 1.46 -1.93 12.22
C ASP A 305 0.67 -2.92 11.32
N HIS A 306 -0.26 -3.69 11.88
CA HIS A 306 -1.18 -4.50 11.09
C HIS A 306 -2.33 -3.67 10.54
N PHE A 307 -2.83 -4.06 9.36
CA PHE A 307 -4.00 -3.42 8.73
C PHE A 307 -5.24 -3.61 9.59
N ILE A 308 -6.22 -2.72 9.43
CA ILE A 308 -7.58 -2.97 9.90
C ILE A 308 -8.45 -3.24 8.69
N VAL A 309 -8.99 -4.46 8.61
CA VAL A 309 -9.95 -4.88 7.57
C VAL A 309 -11.10 -5.58 8.26
N ASP A 310 -12.29 -4.98 8.22
CA ASP A 310 -13.43 -5.51 8.95
C ASP A 310 -14.77 -5.00 8.39
N ARG A 311 -15.87 -5.60 8.83
CA ARG A 311 -17.21 -5.00 8.75
C ARG A 311 -17.36 -3.91 9.80
N TYR A 312 -18.16 -2.91 9.47
CA TYR A 312 -18.48 -1.85 10.41
C TYR A 312 -19.42 -2.39 11.50
N PRO A 313 -19.09 -2.25 12.80
CA PRO A 313 -19.93 -2.76 13.88
C PRO A 313 -21.36 -2.27 13.81
N GLY A 314 -22.32 -3.22 13.80
CA GLY A 314 -23.74 -2.93 13.71
C GLY A 314 -24.28 -2.65 12.31
N ASN A 315 -23.46 -2.76 11.26
CA ASN A 315 -23.89 -2.61 9.86
C ASN A 315 -23.13 -3.58 8.96
N ASP A 316 -23.64 -4.79 8.79
CA ASP A 316 -22.98 -5.87 8.05
C ASP A 316 -22.82 -5.58 6.54
N ASN A 317 -23.52 -4.60 6.02
CA ASN A 317 -23.40 -4.11 4.65
C ASN A 317 -22.37 -2.99 4.47
N VAL A 318 -21.56 -2.69 5.49
CA VAL A 318 -20.46 -1.74 5.42
C VAL A 318 -19.15 -2.43 5.75
N ALA A 319 -18.18 -2.39 4.84
CA ALA A 319 -16.83 -2.89 5.05
C ALA A 319 -15.80 -1.76 4.92
N PHE A 320 -14.68 -1.88 5.61
CA PHE A 320 -13.64 -0.86 5.54
C PHE A 320 -12.22 -1.43 5.64
N ALA A 321 -11.27 -0.70 5.04
CA ALA A 321 -9.85 -0.89 5.27
C ALA A 321 -9.22 0.42 5.74
N ALA A 322 -8.43 0.35 6.81
CA ALA A 322 -7.75 1.49 7.41
C ALA A 322 -6.38 1.06 7.97
N GLY A 323 -5.49 2.02 8.21
CA GLY A 323 -4.23 1.74 8.90
C GLY A 323 -3.33 0.76 8.15
N LEU A 324 -3.10 0.98 6.85
CA LEU A 324 -2.25 0.08 6.06
C LEU A 324 -0.74 0.28 6.30
N SER A 325 -0.37 1.03 7.28
CA SER A 325 0.92 1.14 7.98
C SER A 325 2.16 1.26 7.06
N GLY A 326 1.96 1.83 5.85
CA GLY A 326 3.04 2.07 4.88
C GLY A 326 3.41 0.89 3.99
N HIS A 327 2.78 -0.27 4.17
CA HIS A 327 3.12 -1.47 3.39
C HIS A 327 1.92 -2.11 2.67
N GLY A 328 0.76 -1.45 2.62
CA GLY A 328 -0.49 -2.02 2.13
C GLY A 328 -0.69 -2.07 0.62
N PHE A 329 0.02 -1.26 -0.19
CA PHE A 329 -0.30 -1.13 -1.63
C PHE A 329 -0.23 -2.46 -2.40
N LYS A 330 0.75 -3.31 -2.10
CA LYS A 330 0.91 -4.62 -2.74
C LYS A 330 -0.30 -5.55 -2.52
N PHE A 331 -1.07 -5.30 -1.46
CA PHE A 331 -2.31 -6.00 -1.13
C PHE A 331 -3.56 -5.35 -1.73
N ALA A 332 -3.45 -4.22 -2.41
CA ALA A 332 -4.62 -3.45 -2.84
C ALA A 332 -5.63 -4.29 -3.63
N ALA A 333 -5.16 -5.16 -4.54
CA ALA A 333 -6.03 -6.02 -5.34
C ALA A 333 -6.82 -7.01 -4.47
N VAL A 334 -6.18 -7.74 -3.56
CA VAL A 334 -6.85 -8.72 -2.69
C VAL A 334 -7.69 -8.03 -1.61
N LEU A 335 -7.24 -6.91 -1.05
CA LEU A 335 -8.05 -6.15 -0.10
C LEU A 335 -9.32 -5.59 -0.74
N GLY A 336 -9.25 -5.14 -1.99
CA GLY A 336 -10.42 -4.72 -2.76
C GLY A 336 -11.42 -5.86 -2.95
N GLU A 337 -10.95 -7.06 -3.30
CA GLU A 337 -11.78 -8.27 -3.41
C GLU A 337 -12.47 -8.60 -2.09
N MET A 338 -11.71 -8.67 -0.99
CA MET A 338 -12.21 -8.97 0.36
C MET A 338 -13.23 -7.95 0.86
N LEU A 339 -13.02 -6.66 0.61
CA LEU A 339 -13.96 -5.62 1.05
C LEU A 339 -15.30 -5.72 0.34
N VAL A 340 -15.31 -6.13 -0.93
CA VAL A 340 -16.55 -6.40 -1.66
C VAL A 340 -17.26 -7.62 -1.06
N ASP A 341 -16.54 -8.72 -0.79
CA ASP A 341 -17.09 -9.90 -0.12
C ASP A 341 -17.76 -9.50 1.20
N LEU A 342 -17.02 -8.80 2.06
CA LEU A 342 -17.51 -8.36 3.36
C LEU A 342 -18.75 -7.48 3.25
N ALA A 343 -18.74 -6.48 2.36
CA ALA A 343 -19.85 -5.52 2.21
C ALA A 343 -21.11 -6.15 1.58
N THR A 344 -20.95 -7.23 0.79
CA THR A 344 -22.07 -7.95 0.15
C THR A 344 -22.54 -9.17 0.96
N GLY A 345 -22.00 -9.36 2.17
CA GLY A 345 -22.41 -10.45 3.07
C GLY A 345 -21.71 -11.78 2.80
N GLU A 346 -20.73 -11.81 1.90
CA GLU A 346 -19.92 -12.99 1.62
C GLU A 346 -18.78 -13.13 2.65
N THR A 347 -18.21 -14.33 2.76
CA THR A 347 -17.04 -14.60 3.60
C THR A 347 -15.81 -14.62 2.71
N PRO A 348 -14.78 -13.77 2.98
CA PRO A 348 -13.52 -13.85 2.26
C PRO A 348 -12.89 -15.25 2.35
N ALA A 349 -12.21 -15.65 1.27
CA ALA A 349 -11.60 -16.98 1.17
C ALA A 349 -10.37 -17.18 2.08
N PHE A 350 -9.92 -16.13 2.78
CA PHE A 350 -8.70 -16.13 3.59
C PHE A 350 -9.03 -15.89 5.05
N ASP A 351 -8.22 -16.46 5.95
CA ASP A 351 -8.24 -16.03 7.34
C ASP A 351 -7.68 -14.62 7.45
N TYR A 352 -8.51 -13.70 7.88
CA TYR A 352 -8.18 -12.29 8.10
C TYR A 352 -8.45 -11.84 9.55
N GLY A 353 -8.73 -12.77 10.45
CA GLY A 353 -9.05 -12.48 11.84
C GLY A 353 -8.00 -11.63 12.54
N PHE A 354 -6.73 -11.82 12.19
CA PHE A 354 -5.62 -11.01 12.71
C PHE A 354 -5.67 -9.54 12.24
N LEU A 355 -6.45 -9.20 11.21
CA LEU A 355 -6.70 -7.84 10.73
C LEU A 355 -7.97 -7.22 11.33
N GLY A 356 -8.75 -7.99 12.08
CA GLY A 356 -10.02 -7.56 12.61
C GLY A 356 -9.92 -6.44 13.66
N LEU A 357 -10.94 -5.58 13.72
CA LEU A 357 -11.03 -4.47 14.66
C LEU A 357 -11.04 -4.94 16.13
N SER A 358 -11.50 -6.17 16.38
CA SER A 358 -11.64 -6.73 17.73
C SER A 358 -10.32 -6.78 18.50
N ARG A 359 -9.16 -6.82 17.83
CA ARG A 359 -7.85 -6.84 18.48
C ARG A 359 -7.51 -5.56 19.27
N PHE A 360 -8.20 -4.45 18.98
CA PHE A 360 -8.07 -3.19 19.72
C PHE A 360 -9.14 -3.01 20.82
N LYS A 361 -10.12 -3.92 20.92
CA LYS A 361 -11.09 -3.88 22.00
C LYS A 361 -10.42 -4.44 23.26
N ARG A 362 -10.31 -3.61 24.27
CA ARG A 362 -9.96 -4.01 25.64
C ARG A 362 -11.21 -4.38 26.41
#